data_922777cb3cb816f4fa92c5a862e8b7e1
#
_entry.id   922777cb3cb816f4fa92c5a862e8b7e1
#
_cell.length_a   1.000
_cell.length_b   1.000
_cell.length_c   1.000
_cell.angle_alpha   90.00
_cell.angle_beta   90.00
_cell.angle_gamma   90.00
#
_symmetry.space_group_name_H-M   'P 1'
#
loop_
_entity.id
_entity.type
_entity.pdbx_description
1 polymer ?
#
loop_
_entity_poly.entity_id
_entity_poly.type
_entity_poly.pdbx_seq_one_letter_code
_entity_poly.pdbx_strand_id
1 'polypeptide(L)'
;VTELFNNFKLSGWSQDWFAGYPVYYFYFPLPPIITSLLNFLLPFSISFKTMVLISQVLLVVSIEMLMRKSSKEFSFYGFGVGLLYLLTESFTIFGGNLASSLAGQYSFTYSIAFANLSIFYLIKSKHKYSTEIAALLIGLTVLSHLIPFMIYLPIFSFYFLKSDTIIYKKISAFLFFLFIAIRFSISLFLNLEFTTNMTYTPYTQISDLVKSDILPFVLGAVIYFILSSSKNSLKSISVFEIYLISISIYLFFYGPESALWNGRI
;
A
#
# COMPACT_ATOMS: atom_id res chain seq x y z
N VAL A 1 14.35 -10.22 -14.98
CA VAL A 1 13.02 -10.81 -14.70
C VAL A 1 12.68 -11.89 -15.71
N THR A 2 12.81 -11.64 -17.01
CA THR A 2 12.54 -12.65 -18.06
C THR A 2 13.38 -13.91 -17.87
N GLU A 3 14.65 -13.77 -17.51
CA GLU A 3 15.55 -14.88 -17.22
C GLU A 3 15.14 -15.66 -15.97
N LEU A 4 14.68 -14.96 -14.91
CA LEU A 4 14.14 -15.61 -13.69
C LEU A 4 12.86 -16.36 -14.01
N PHE A 5 11.98 -15.80 -14.86
CA PHE A 5 10.76 -16.47 -15.32
C PHE A 5 11.08 -17.73 -16.13
N ASN A 6 12.03 -17.67 -17.04
CA ASN A 6 12.46 -18.84 -17.83
C ASN A 6 12.99 -19.98 -16.95
N ASN A 7 13.55 -19.64 -15.80
CA ASN A 7 14.05 -20.61 -14.81
C ASN A 7 13.04 -20.91 -13.68
N PHE A 8 11.77 -20.46 -13.79
CA PHE A 8 10.73 -20.59 -12.75
C PHE A 8 11.15 -20.04 -11.37
N LYS A 9 12.02 -19.04 -11.32
CA LYS A 9 12.50 -18.40 -10.10
C LYS A 9 11.91 -17.01 -9.98
N LEU A 10 11.39 -16.65 -8.81
CA LEU A 10 10.92 -15.30 -8.51
C LEU A 10 12.01 -14.41 -7.90
N SER A 11 13.10 -15.01 -7.44
CA SER A 11 14.25 -14.31 -6.86
C SER A 11 15.51 -15.10 -7.18
N GLY A 12 16.65 -14.44 -7.26
CA GLY A 12 17.92 -15.08 -7.55
C GLY A 12 19.06 -14.07 -7.67
N TRP A 13 20.25 -14.59 -7.91
CA TRP A 13 21.42 -13.79 -8.16
C TRP A 13 21.46 -13.38 -9.63
N SER A 14 21.57 -12.06 -9.92
CA SER A 14 21.80 -11.53 -11.26
C SER A 14 23.24 -11.02 -11.38
N GLN A 15 23.91 -11.40 -12.47
CA GLN A 15 25.26 -10.92 -12.80
C GLN A 15 25.23 -9.55 -13.50
N ASP A 16 24.05 -9.09 -13.96
CA ASP A 16 23.92 -7.92 -14.82
C ASP A 16 24.10 -6.59 -14.09
N TRP A 17 24.05 -6.60 -12.75
CA TRP A 17 24.14 -5.41 -11.92
C TRP A 17 25.24 -5.52 -10.87
N PHE A 18 26.08 -4.47 -10.76
CA PHE A 18 27.09 -4.30 -9.69
C PHE A 18 27.99 -5.52 -9.47
N ALA A 19 28.36 -6.23 -10.54
CA ALA A 19 29.11 -7.51 -10.45
C ALA A 19 28.37 -8.62 -9.69
N GLY A 20 27.06 -8.49 -9.55
CA GLY A 20 26.17 -9.44 -8.92
C GLY A 20 25.22 -8.79 -7.91
N TYR A 21 23.94 -9.07 -8.05
CA TYR A 21 22.88 -8.50 -7.20
C TYR A 21 21.81 -9.55 -6.87
N PRO A 22 21.38 -9.65 -5.59
CA PRO A 22 20.32 -10.55 -5.17
C PRO A 22 18.93 -9.97 -5.52
N VAL A 23 18.47 -10.24 -6.75
CA VAL A 23 17.23 -9.68 -7.30
C VAL A 23 16.01 -10.20 -6.51
N TYR A 24 15.14 -9.31 -6.09
CA TYR A 24 13.91 -9.58 -5.33
C TYR A 24 14.09 -10.27 -3.97
N TYR A 25 15.25 -10.16 -3.36
CA TYR A 25 15.42 -10.43 -1.92
C TYR A 25 14.97 -9.23 -1.09
N PHE A 26 15.29 -8.01 -1.54
CA PHE A 26 15.05 -6.75 -0.83
C PHE A 26 14.07 -5.82 -1.56
N TYR A 27 13.83 -6.06 -2.85
CA TYR A 27 12.98 -5.20 -3.68
C TYR A 27 11.68 -5.91 -4.06
N PHE A 28 10.62 -5.14 -4.11
CA PHE A 28 9.26 -5.64 -4.32
C PHE A 28 9.07 -6.24 -5.71
N PRO A 29 8.65 -7.50 -5.82
CA PRO A 29 8.67 -8.23 -7.09
C PRO A 29 7.49 -7.91 -8.02
N LEU A 30 6.36 -7.39 -7.51
CA LEU A 30 5.13 -7.32 -8.30
C LEU A 30 5.23 -6.40 -9.54
N PRO A 31 5.73 -5.15 -9.47
CA PRO A 31 5.80 -4.30 -10.65
C PRO A 31 6.70 -4.87 -11.76
N PRO A 32 7.90 -5.40 -11.46
CA PRO A 32 8.69 -6.12 -12.46
C PRO A 32 8.00 -7.34 -13.06
N ILE A 33 7.21 -8.09 -12.26
CA ILE A 33 6.41 -9.21 -12.76
C ILE A 33 5.39 -8.71 -13.78
N ILE A 34 4.64 -7.65 -13.45
CA ILE A 34 3.67 -7.03 -14.37
C ILE A 34 4.36 -6.58 -15.66
N THR A 35 5.50 -5.88 -15.54
CA THR A 35 6.29 -5.47 -16.72
C THR A 35 6.68 -6.65 -17.58
N SER A 36 7.15 -7.74 -16.99
CA SER A 36 7.56 -8.93 -17.73
C SER A 36 6.40 -9.62 -18.44
N LEU A 37 5.24 -9.69 -17.78
CA LEU A 37 4.03 -10.22 -18.40
C LEU A 37 3.60 -9.37 -19.60
N LEU A 38 3.63 -8.05 -19.48
CA LEU A 38 3.34 -7.15 -20.59
C LEU A 38 4.37 -7.27 -21.72
N ASN A 39 5.63 -7.55 -21.38
CA ASN A 39 6.70 -7.68 -22.37
C ASN A 39 6.58 -8.91 -23.28
N PHE A 40 5.73 -9.87 -22.96
CA PHE A 40 5.35 -10.94 -23.90
C PHE A 40 4.55 -10.44 -25.10
N LEU A 41 3.84 -9.31 -24.94
CA LEU A 41 2.94 -8.74 -25.96
C LEU A 41 3.45 -7.42 -26.54
N LEU A 42 4.26 -6.68 -25.80
CA LEU A 42 4.67 -5.31 -26.11
C LEU A 42 6.19 -5.16 -25.96
N PRO A 43 6.84 -4.26 -26.68
CA PRO A 43 8.25 -3.91 -26.45
C PRO A 43 8.48 -3.46 -25.01
N PHE A 44 9.64 -3.74 -24.42
CA PHE A 44 9.98 -3.46 -23.02
C PHE A 44 9.69 -2.01 -22.61
N SER A 45 10.08 -1.04 -23.45
CA SER A 45 9.86 0.39 -23.15
C SER A 45 8.37 0.76 -23.02
N ILE A 46 7.51 0.14 -23.83
CA ILE A 46 6.05 0.31 -23.78
C ILE A 46 5.50 -0.42 -22.57
N SER A 47 5.92 -1.66 -22.32
CA SER A 47 5.51 -2.46 -21.17
C SER A 47 5.77 -1.77 -19.85
N PHE A 48 6.97 -1.18 -19.69
CA PHE A 48 7.34 -0.45 -18.49
C PHE A 48 6.47 0.82 -18.30
N LYS A 49 6.31 1.63 -19.35
CA LYS A 49 5.45 2.82 -19.29
C LYS A 49 3.99 2.47 -18.99
N THR A 50 3.49 1.40 -19.59
CA THR A 50 2.14 0.89 -19.36
C THR A 50 1.96 0.44 -17.91
N MET A 51 2.94 -0.29 -17.36
CA MET A 51 2.93 -0.71 -15.96
C MET A 51 2.86 0.51 -15.02
N VAL A 52 3.67 1.55 -15.26
CA VAL A 52 3.61 2.79 -14.45
C VAL A 52 2.25 3.47 -14.59
N LEU A 53 1.70 3.58 -15.80
CA LEU A 53 0.38 4.18 -16.04
C LEU A 53 -0.74 3.40 -15.32
N ILE A 54 -0.71 2.07 -15.39
CA ILE A 54 -1.68 1.22 -14.69
C ILE A 54 -1.68 1.51 -13.19
N SER A 55 -0.51 1.72 -12.57
CA SER A 55 -0.45 2.04 -11.14
C SER A 55 -1.21 3.33 -10.80
N GLN A 56 -1.10 4.36 -11.62
CA GLN A 56 -1.77 5.66 -11.43
C GLN A 56 -3.29 5.53 -11.59
N VAL A 57 -3.72 4.88 -12.68
CA VAL A 57 -5.15 4.65 -12.93
C VAL A 57 -5.77 3.82 -11.82
N LEU A 58 -5.07 2.75 -11.40
CA LEU A 58 -5.54 1.87 -10.34
C LEU A 58 -5.68 2.61 -9.01
N LEU A 59 -4.75 3.52 -8.69
CA LEU A 59 -4.83 4.35 -7.48
C LEU A 59 -6.10 5.21 -7.49
N VAL A 60 -6.33 5.98 -8.55
CA VAL A 60 -7.51 6.86 -8.66
C VAL A 60 -8.81 6.05 -8.57
N VAL A 61 -8.89 4.95 -9.30
CA VAL A 61 -10.06 4.05 -9.28
C VAL A 61 -10.27 3.46 -7.88
N SER A 62 -9.19 3.05 -7.20
CA SER A 62 -9.29 2.46 -5.86
C SER A 62 -9.82 3.45 -4.82
N ILE A 63 -9.38 4.71 -4.89
CA ILE A 63 -9.88 5.79 -4.02
C ILE A 63 -11.36 6.05 -4.30
N GLU A 64 -11.76 6.16 -5.57
CA GLU A 64 -13.15 6.34 -5.95
C GLU A 64 -14.05 5.21 -5.42
N MET A 65 -13.64 3.96 -5.66
CA MET A 65 -14.40 2.79 -5.20
C MET A 65 -14.53 2.76 -3.68
N LEU A 66 -13.47 3.06 -2.94
CA LEU A 66 -13.47 3.08 -1.48
C LEU A 66 -14.37 4.21 -0.94
N MET A 67 -14.27 5.42 -1.47
CA MET A 67 -15.10 6.56 -1.06
C MET A 67 -16.58 6.31 -1.33
N ARG A 68 -16.93 5.81 -2.50
CA ARG A 68 -18.31 5.43 -2.85
C ARG A 68 -18.89 4.37 -1.91
N LYS A 69 -18.04 3.45 -1.42
CA LYS A 69 -18.46 2.41 -0.47
C LYS A 69 -18.62 2.95 0.94
N SER A 70 -17.80 3.92 1.34
CA SER A 70 -17.82 4.50 2.69
C SER A 70 -19.03 5.39 2.91
N SER A 71 -19.41 6.22 1.92
CA SER A 71 -20.57 7.09 1.98
C SER A 71 -21.15 7.35 0.59
N LYS A 72 -22.50 7.27 0.47
CA LYS A 72 -23.19 7.62 -0.77
C LYS A 72 -23.01 9.10 -1.14
N GLU A 73 -22.90 9.97 -0.14
CA GLU A 73 -22.71 11.42 -0.32
C GLU A 73 -21.35 11.74 -0.96
N PHE A 74 -20.32 10.93 -0.67
CA PHE A 74 -18.98 11.12 -1.22
C PHE A 74 -18.72 10.38 -2.54
N SER A 75 -19.70 9.65 -3.05
CA SER A 75 -19.51 8.83 -4.27
C SER A 75 -19.11 9.65 -5.50
N PHE A 76 -19.55 10.90 -5.59
CA PHE A 76 -19.24 11.77 -6.72
C PHE A 76 -17.84 12.38 -6.65
N TYR A 77 -17.30 12.53 -5.44
CA TYR A 77 -16.02 13.23 -5.22
C TYR A 77 -14.80 12.31 -5.26
N GLY A 78 -14.99 10.99 -5.17
CA GLY A 78 -13.89 10.05 -5.04
C GLY A 78 -12.88 10.12 -6.18
N PHE A 79 -13.35 10.24 -7.41
CA PHE A 79 -12.50 10.38 -8.58
C PHE A 79 -11.71 11.70 -8.55
N GLY A 80 -12.38 12.81 -8.19
CA GLY A 80 -11.73 14.12 -8.03
C GLY A 80 -10.65 14.11 -6.96
N VAL A 81 -10.94 13.50 -5.79
CA VAL A 81 -9.94 13.34 -4.72
C VAL A 81 -8.75 12.50 -5.18
N GLY A 82 -9.01 11.40 -5.90
CA GLY A 82 -7.97 10.56 -6.47
C GLY A 82 -7.06 11.31 -7.45
N LEU A 83 -7.65 12.14 -8.33
CA LEU A 83 -6.89 12.98 -9.25
C LEU A 83 -6.11 14.08 -8.53
N LEU A 84 -6.70 14.75 -7.55
CA LEU A 84 -6.00 15.77 -6.76
C LEU A 84 -4.80 15.15 -6.02
N TYR A 85 -4.97 13.99 -5.42
CA TYR A 85 -3.87 13.28 -4.77
C TYR A 85 -2.76 12.92 -5.78
N LEU A 86 -3.14 12.41 -6.95
CA LEU A 86 -2.19 12.05 -8.01
C LEU A 86 -1.40 13.26 -8.52
N LEU A 87 -2.06 14.41 -8.67
CA LEU A 87 -1.48 15.64 -9.23
C LEU A 87 -0.83 16.54 -8.16
N THR A 88 -0.76 16.12 -6.89
CA THR A 88 -0.03 16.87 -5.86
C THR A 88 1.42 17.04 -6.29
N GLU A 89 1.89 18.28 -6.34
CA GLU A 89 3.22 18.62 -6.89
C GLU A 89 4.36 18.31 -5.92
N SER A 90 4.08 18.26 -4.61
CA SER A 90 5.10 17.95 -3.62
C SER A 90 5.70 16.57 -3.87
N PHE A 91 7.02 16.54 -4.07
CA PHE A 91 7.77 15.30 -4.11
C PHE A 91 7.75 14.69 -2.71
N THR A 92 7.05 13.58 -2.56
CA THR A 92 7.08 12.81 -1.33
C THR A 92 7.83 11.51 -1.57
N ILE A 93 8.80 11.22 -0.73
CA ILE A 93 9.51 9.92 -0.72
C ILE A 93 8.55 8.76 -0.40
N PHE A 94 7.37 9.07 0.10
CA PHE A 94 6.33 8.08 0.42
C PHE A 94 5.59 7.55 -0.81
N GLY A 95 5.75 8.18 -1.98
CA GLY A 95 5.10 7.74 -3.21
C GLY A 95 3.61 8.08 -3.28
N GLY A 96 2.97 7.57 -4.33
CA GLY A 96 1.53 7.71 -4.54
C GLY A 96 1.14 8.84 -5.49
N ASN A 97 1.84 9.97 -5.53
CA ASN A 97 1.62 11.01 -6.52
C ASN A 97 2.38 10.75 -7.83
N LEU A 98 2.08 11.53 -8.87
CA LEU A 98 2.69 11.39 -10.19
C LEU A 98 4.20 11.63 -10.13
N ALA A 99 4.64 12.70 -9.44
CA ALA A 99 6.05 13.06 -9.33
C ALA A 99 6.87 11.93 -8.67
N SER A 100 6.39 11.37 -7.56
CA SER A 100 7.03 10.24 -6.89
C SER A 100 7.07 8.99 -7.77
N SER A 101 6.00 8.72 -8.53
CA SER A 101 5.94 7.56 -9.42
C SER A 101 6.91 7.69 -10.59
N LEU A 102 7.07 8.89 -11.16
CA LEU A 102 8.06 9.17 -12.20
C LEU A 102 9.50 9.10 -11.66
N ALA A 103 9.69 9.38 -10.37
CA ALA A 103 10.97 9.18 -9.67
C ALA A 103 11.26 7.71 -9.28
N GLY A 104 10.37 6.76 -9.63
CA GLY A 104 10.57 5.33 -9.39
C GLY A 104 9.70 4.72 -8.28
N GLN A 105 8.87 5.50 -7.58
CA GLN A 105 8.04 5.04 -6.45
C GLN A 105 6.69 4.43 -6.88
N TYR A 106 6.56 3.93 -8.11
CA TYR A 106 5.34 3.31 -8.64
C TYR A 106 4.94 2.03 -7.87
N SER A 107 5.89 1.35 -7.27
CA SER A 107 5.61 0.18 -6.40
C SER A 107 4.76 0.56 -5.20
N PHE A 108 5.04 1.71 -4.58
CA PHE A 108 4.26 2.26 -3.49
C PHE A 108 2.83 2.61 -3.93
N THR A 109 2.69 3.17 -5.13
CA THR A 109 1.39 3.50 -5.74
C THR A 109 0.52 2.26 -5.91
N TYR A 110 1.07 1.16 -6.44
CA TYR A 110 0.38 -0.13 -6.51
C TYR A 110 -0.06 -0.62 -5.14
N SER A 111 0.83 -0.53 -4.15
CA SER A 111 0.56 -1.01 -2.81
C SER A 111 -0.63 -0.28 -2.17
N ILE A 112 -0.69 1.06 -2.26
CA ILE A 112 -1.85 1.83 -1.78
C ILE A 112 -3.13 1.43 -2.54
N ALA A 113 -3.05 1.30 -3.86
CA ALA A 113 -4.21 0.97 -4.66
C ALA A 113 -4.80 -0.40 -4.28
N PHE A 114 -3.97 -1.42 -4.13
CA PHE A 114 -4.42 -2.75 -3.69
C PHE A 114 -4.92 -2.73 -2.25
N ALA A 115 -4.29 -1.95 -1.35
CA ALA A 115 -4.77 -1.78 0.01
C ALA A 115 -6.19 -1.19 0.04
N ASN A 116 -6.43 -0.11 -0.71
CA ASN A 116 -7.76 0.49 -0.83
C ASN A 116 -8.80 -0.49 -1.37
N LEU A 117 -8.47 -1.24 -2.42
CA LEU A 117 -9.36 -2.24 -3.01
C LEU A 117 -9.63 -3.39 -2.03
N SER A 118 -8.65 -3.82 -1.24
CA SER A 118 -8.88 -4.86 -0.24
C SER A 118 -9.88 -4.42 0.84
N ILE A 119 -9.75 -3.18 1.32
CA ILE A 119 -10.70 -2.59 2.28
C ILE A 119 -12.10 -2.47 1.64
N PHE A 120 -12.18 -2.04 0.37
CA PHE A 120 -13.45 -2.00 -0.35
C PHE A 120 -14.17 -3.36 -0.32
N TYR A 121 -13.45 -4.47 -0.51
CA TYR A 121 -14.04 -5.82 -0.45
C TYR A 121 -14.35 -6.27 0.98
N LEU A 122 -13.62 -5.82 1.99
CA LEU A 122 -13.89 -6.14 3.40
C LEU A 122 -15.09 -5.37 3.96
N ILE A 123 -15.37 -4.15 3.46
CA ILE A 123 -16.49 -3.34 3.94
C ILE A 123 -17.81 -3.86 3.36
N LYS A 124 -18.60 -4.60 4.17
CA LYS A 124 -20.00 -5.00 3.87
C LYS A 124 -20.20 -5.45 2.42
N SER A 125 -19.25 -6.20 1.86
CA SER A 125 -19.41 -6.72 0.50
C SER A 125 -20.40 -7.88 0.51
N LYS A 126 -21.36 -7.84 -0.43
CA LYS A 126 -22.30 -8.94 -0.68
C LYS A 126 -21.71 -9.99 -1.65
N HIS A 127 -20.49 -9.77 -2.14
CA HIS A 127 -19.86 -10.69 -3.08
C HIS A 127 -19.44 -11.98 -2.38
N LYS A 128 -19.77 -13.14 -2.97
CA LYS A 128 -19.51 -14.47 -2.40
C LYS A 128 -18.04 -14.71 -2.01
N TYR A 129 -17.10 -14.16 -2.77
CA TYR A 129 -15.65 -14.34 -2.62
C TYR A 129 -14.95 -13.07 -2.12
N SER A 130 -15.67 -12.17 -1.44
CA SER A 130 -15.11 -10.88 -1.01
C SER A 130 -13.90 -11.02 -0.09
N THR A 131 -13.92 -11.99 0.80
CA THR A 131 -12.83 -12.24 1.77
C THR A 131 -11.59 -12.79 1.08
N GLU A 132 -11.78 -13.69 0.14
CA GLU A 132 -10.69 -14.28 -0.66
C GLU A 132 -10.06 -13.24 -1.60
N ILE A 133 -10.89 -12.41 -2.25
CA ILE A 133 -10.40 -11.28 -3.07
C ILE A 133 -9.64 -10.28 -2.22
N ALA A 134 -10.14 -9.94 -1.03
CA ALA A 134 -9.43 -9.06 -0.11
C ALA A 134 -8.08 -9.65 0.31
N ALA A 135 -8.03 -10.95 0.62
CA ALA A 135 -6.79 -11.63 0.98
C ALA A 135 -5.76 -11.62 -0.18
N LEU A 136 -6.21 -11.85 -1.42
CA LEU A 136 -5.37 -11.69 -2.62
C LEU A 136 -4.80 -10.28 -2.70
N LEU A 137 -5.66 -9.26 -2.58
CA LEU A 137 -5.26 -7.87 -2.68
C LEU A 137 -4.30 -7.44 -1.56
N ILE A 138 -4.48 -7.95 -0.33
CA ILE A 138 -3.52 -7.75 0.77
C ILE A 138 -2.16 -8.39 0.42
N GLY A 139 -2.16 -9.59 -0.14
CA GLY A 139 -0.94 -10.25 -0.63
C GLY A 139 -0.23 -9.41 -1.71
N LEU A 140 -0.98 -8.90 -2.68
CA LEU A 140 -0.45 -8.01 -3.72
C LEU A 140 0.07 -6.68 -3.14
N THR A 141 -0.55 -6.17 -2.07
CA THR A 141 -0.05 -5.00 -1.32
C THR A 141 1.37 -5.25 -0.80
N VAL A 142 1.60 -6.39 -0.15
CA VAL A 142 2.94 -6.79 0.36
C VAL A 142 3.94 -6.94 -0.76
N LEU A 143 3.56 -7.62 -1.86
CA LEU A 143 4.44 -7.83 -3.02
C LEU A 143 4.75 -6.54 -3.78
N SER A 144 3.95 -5.49 -3.59
CA SER A 144 4.19 -4.18 -4.19
C SER A 144 5.05 -3.28 -3.32
N HIS A 145 4.73 -3.14 -2.03
CA HIS A 145 5.51 -2.35 -1.08
C HIS A 145 5.06 -2.62 0.37
N LEU A 146 6.03 -2.80 1.27
CA LEU A 146 5.73 -3.19 2.65
C LEU A 146 5.19 -2.03 3.50
N ILE A 147 5.65 -0.79 3.27
CA ILE A 147 5.24 0.38 4.09
C ILE A 147 3.72 0.61 4.03
N PRO A 148 3.05 0.71 2.87
CA PRO A 148 1.59 0.82 2.85
C PRO A 148 0.90 -0.37 3.51
N PHE A 149 1.42 -1.59 3.35
CA PHE A 149 0.87 -2.76 4.04
C PHE A 149 0.87 -2.56 5.56
N MET A 150 1.99 -2.11 6.14
CA MET A 150 2.11 -1.88 7.59
C MET A 150 1.15 -0.78 8.08
N ILE A 151 1.00 0.30 7.30
CA ILE A 151 0.05 1.38 7.62
C ILE A 151 -1.40 0.89 7.60
N TYR A 152 -1.75 0.04 6.62
CA TYR A 152 -3.10 -0.47 6.46
C TYR A 152 -3.41 -1.70 7.33
N LEU A 153 -2.41 -2.35 7.90
CA LEU A 153 -2.56 -3.58 8.67
C LEU A 153 -3.61 -3.49 9.81
N PRO A 154 -3.66 -2.43 10.63
CA PRO A 154 -4.70 -2.29 11.65
C PRO A 154 -6.11 -2.24 11.04
N ILE A 155 -6.26 -1.59 9.89
CA ILE A 155 -7.54 -1.47 9.18
C ILE A 155 -7.97 -2.83 8.63
N PHE A 156 -7.05 -3.56 8.00
CA PHE A 156 -7.31 -4.92 7.52
C PHE A 156 -7.76 -5.83 8.66
N SER A 157 -7.01 -5.83 9.77
CA SER A 157 -7.30 -6.65 10.93
C SER A 157 -8.70 -6.34 11.49
N PHE A 158 -9.03 -5.06 11.65
CA PHE A 158 -10.33 -4.65 12.16
C PHE A 158 -11.49 -5.15 11.26
N TYR A 159 -11.45 -4.86 9.96
CA TYR A 159 -12.53 -5.26 9.06
C TYR A 159 -12.59 -6.77 8.84
N PHE A 160 -11.44 -7.43 8.81
CA PHE A 160 -11.36 -8.88 8.70
C PHE A 160 -11.99 -9.58 9.91
N LEU A 161 -11.70 -9.10 11.12
CA LEU A 161 -12.27 -9.64 12.36
C LEU A 161 -13.76 -9.33 12.48
N LYS A 162 -14.17 -8.10 12.11
CA LYS A 162 -15.56 -7.65 12.15
C LYS A 162 -16.45 -8.26 11.07
N SER A 163 -15.88 -8.83 10.02
CA SER A 163 -16.68 -9.44 8.94
C SER A 163 -17.54 -10.61 9.46
N ASP A 164 -18.79 -10.70 8.99
CA ASP A 164 -19.71 -11.80 9.31
C ASP A 164 -19.34 -13.12 8.60
N THR A 165 -18.15 -13.17 8.03
CA THR A 165 -17.65 -14.34 7.31
C THR A 165 -17.39 -15.48 8.28
N ILE A 166 -17.81 -16.68 7.90
CA ILE A 166 -17.62 -17.91 8.71
C ILE A 166 -16.12 -18.17 8.94
N ILE A 167 -15.77 -18.60 10.15
CA ILE A 167 -14.37 -18.73 10.61
C ILE A 167 -13.47 -19.54 9.66
N TYR A 168 -13.96 -20.63 9.08
CA TYR A 168 -13.14 -21.43 8.17
C TYR A 168 -12.75 -20.67 6.90
N LYS A 169 -13.61 -19.77 6.39
CA LYS A 169 -13.28 -18.90 5.25
C LYS A 169 -12.25 -17.85 5.65
N LYS A 170 -12.32 -17.32 6.88
CA LYS A 170 -11.30 -16.39 7.39
C LYS A 170 -9.94 -17.10 7.46
N ILE A 171 -9.90 -18.31 7.97
CA ILE A 171 -8.66 -19.12 8.02
C ILE A 171 -8.14 -19.38 6.61
N SER A 172 -8.99 -19.82 5.69
CA SER A 172 -8.62 -20.07 4.29
C SER A 172 -8.07 -18.80 3.61
N ALA A 173 -8.73 -17.66 3.80
CA ALA A 173 -8.28 -16.38 3.26
C ALA A 173 -6.93 -15.95 3.85
N PHE A 174 -6.72 -16.15 5.14
CA PHE A 174 -5.45 -15.87 5.81
C PHE A 174 -4.32 -16.77 5.29
N LEU A 175 -4.57 -18.06 5.15
CA LEU A 175 -3.60 -19.00 4.56
C LEU A 175 -3.28 -18.64 3.10
N PHE A 176 -4.27 -18.23 2.34
CA PHE A 176 -4.08 -17.76 0.96
C PHE A 176 -3.23 -16.48 0.89
N PHE A 177 -3.49 -15.50 1.75
CA PHE A 177 -2.64 -14.33 1.92
C PHE A 177 -1.20 -14.72 2.24
N LEU A 178 -1.00 -15.58 3.24
CA LEU A 178 0.33 -16.08 3.61
C LEU A 178 1.01 -16.75 2.43
N PHE A 179 0.33 -17.60 1.69
CA PHE A 179 0.88 -18.28 0.50
C PHE A 179 1.43 -17.29 -0.53
N ILE A 180 0.74 -16.17 -0.74
CA ILE A 180 1.18 -15.12 -1.69
C ILE A 180 2.37 -14.34 -1.13
N ALA A 181 2.31 -13.92 0.12
CA ALA A 181 3.26 -12.98 0.71
C ALA A 181 4.53 -13.66 1.27
N ILE A 182 4.43 -14.93 1.71
CA ILE A 182 5.41 -15.59 2.56
C ILE A 182 6.80 -15.67 1.92
N ARG A 183 6.86 -16.00 0.63
CA ARG A 183 8.14 -16.20 -0.05
C ARG A 183 8.99 -14.93 -0.08
N PHE A 184 8.37 -13.81 -0.41
CA PHE A 184 9.05 -12.50 -0.41
C PHE A 184 9.37 -12.08 1.02
N SER A 185 8.41 -12.16 1.92
CA SER A 185 8.58 -11.74 3.32
C SER A 185 9.68 -12.54 4.02
N ILE A 186 9.72 -13.86 3.86
CA ILE A 186 10.78 -14.69 4.46
C ILE A 186 12.15 -14.29 3.89
N SER A 187 12.28 -14.16 2.56
CA SER A 187 13.54 -13.76 1.94
C SER A 187 14.04 -12.42 2.48
N LEU A 188 13.13 -11.44 2.61
CA LEU A 188 13.45 -10.14 3.17
C LEU A 188 13.89 -10.24 4.64
N PHE A 189 13.10 -10.91 5.49
CA PHE A 189 13.39 -10.98 6.93
C PHE A 189 14.66 -11.76 7.25
N LEU A 190 14.95 -12.83 6.53
CA LEU A 190 16.17 -13.61 6.74
C LEU A 190 17.45 -12.88 6.29
N ASN A 191 17.33 -11.86 5.45
CA ASN A 191 18.45 -11.11 4.93
C ASN A 191 18.49 -9.65 5.38
N LEU A 192 17.74 -9.27 6.42
CA LEU A 192 17.71 -7.89 6.93
C LEU A 192 19.10 -7.39 7.39
N GLU A 193 19.97 -8.28 7.86
CA GLU A 193 21.33 -7.93 8.27
C GLU A 193 22.20 -7.35 7.14
N PHE A 194 21.87 -7.66 5.88
CA PHE A 194 22.55 -7.14 4.70
C PHE A 194 21.98 -5.81 4.21
N THR A 195 21.01 -5.24 4.89
CA THR A 195 20.43 -3.93 4.56
C THR A 195 21.14 -2.83 5.33
N THR A 196 21.34 -1.67 4.70
CA THR A 196 21.87 -0.47 5.36
C THR A 196 20.72 0.41 5.86
N ASN A 197 20.93 1.02 7.02
CA ASN A 197 19.97 1.99 7.55
C ASN A 197 19.94 3.23 6.65
N MET A 198 18.75 3.63 6.22
CA MET A 198 18.56 4.95 5.63
C MET A 198 18.50 5.99 6.76
N THR A 199 19.49 6.89 6.79
CA THR A 199 19.52 7.99 7.76
C THR A 199 18.61 9.11 7.27
N TYR A 200 17.34 9.08 7.67
CA TYR A 200 16.49 10.27 7.61
C TYR A 200 16.60 11.04 8.92
N THR A 201 16.62 12.37 8.85
CA THR A 201 16.44 13.21 10.05
C THR A 201 15.01 13.03 10.53
N PRO A 202 14.81 12.44 11.72
CA PRO A 202 13.46 12.26 12.25
C PRO A 202 12.84 13.62 12.54
N TYR A 203 11.52 13.72 12.50
CA TYR A 203 10.80 14.86 13.05
C TYR A 203 11.05 14.87 14.57
N THR A 204 11.86 15.81 15.04
CA THR A 204 12.22 15.91 16.46
C THR A 204 11.31 16.86 17.22
N GLN A 205 10.55 17.69 16.52
CA GLN A 205 9.66 18.70 17.09
C GLN A 205 8.30 18.71 16.38
N ILE A 206 7.25 19.05 17.14
CA ILE A 206 5.90 19.24 16.56
C ILE A 206 5.90 20.34 15.47
N SER A 207 6.80 21.33 15.58
CA SER A 207 6.98 22.37 14.55
C SER A 207 7.41 21.81 13.20
N ASP A 208 8.08 20.68 13.13
CA ASP A 208 8.51 20.06 11.88
C ASP A 208 7.34 19.39 11.16
N LEU A 209 6.35 18.87 11.93
CA LEU A 209 5.08 18.39 11.42
C LEU A 209 4.24 19.53 10.82
N VAL A 210 4.26 20.71 11.42
CA VAL A 210 3.50 21.87 10.96
C VAL A 210 4.07 22.42 9.65
N LYS A 211 5.38 22.30 9.43
CA LYS A 211 6.05 22.70 8.17
C LYS A 211 5.95 21.65 7.07
N SER A 212 5.45 20.46 7.38
CA SER A 212 5.36 19.38 6.41
C SER A 212 4.09 19.48 5.56
N ASP A 213 4.15 18.97 4.34
CA ASP A 213 2.98 18.82 3.45
C ASP A 213 1.89 17.91 4.02
N ILE A 214 2.14 17.31 5.20
CA ILE A 214 1.21 16.47 5.95
C ILE A 214 0.16 17.31 6.70
N LEU A 215 0.45 18.57 7.02
CA LEU A 215 -0.44 19.44 7.78
C LEU A 215 -1.87 19.55 7.19
N PRO A 216 -2.07 19.73 5.89
CA PRO A 216 -3.41 19.79 5.30
C PRO A 216 -4.20 18.48 5.52
N PHE A 217 -3.54 17.34 5.47
CA PHE A 217 -4.17 16.04 5.70
C PHE A 217 -4.53 15.85 7.17
N VAL A 218 -3.67 16.26 8.10
CA VAL A 218 -3.94 16.22 9.55
C VAL A 218 -5.09 17.17 9.89
N LEU A 219 -5.10 18.38 9.36
CA LEU A 219 -6.18 19.33 9.58
C LEU A 219 -7.50 18.85 8.98
N GLY A 220 -7.48 18.34 7.75
CA GLY A 220 -8.65 17.73 7.11
C GLY A 220 -9.22 16.58 7.94
N ALA A 221 -8.34 15.78 8.51
CA ALA A 221 -8.66 14.68 9.39
C ALA A 221 -9.31 15.13 10.71
N VAL A 222 -8.73 16.14 11.36
CA VAL A 222 -9.26 16.71 12.60
C VAL A 222 -10.63 17.38 12.35
N ILE A 223 -10.76 18.14 11.27
CA ILE A 223 -12.04 18.77 10.87
C ILE A 223 -13.11 17.71 10.64
N TYR A 224 -12.78 16.64 9.91
CA TYR A 224 -13.73 15.54 9.68
C TYR A 224 -14.12 14.87 10.99
N PHE A 225 -13.17 14.61 11.89
CA PHE A 225 -13.46 14.01 13.21
C PHE A 225 -14.40 14.89 14.04
N ILE A 226 -14.18 16.20 14.08
CA ILE A 226 -15.05 17.16 14.78
C ILE A 226 -16.46 17.15 14.17
N LEU A 227 -16.56 17.18 12.85
CA LEU A 227 -17.84 17.20 12.15
C LEU A 227 -18.61 15.86 12.26
N SER A 228 -17.89 14.73 12.27
CA SER A 228 -18.51 13.41 12.42
C SER A 228 -18.93 13.11 13.86
N SER A 229 -18.19 13.61 14.84
CA SER A 229 -18.50 13.46 16.28
C SER A 229 -19.78 14.20 16.70
N SER A 230 -20.15 15.24 15.97
CA SER A 230 -21.39 15.99 16.25
C SER A 230 -22.67 15.24 15.86
N LYS A 231 -22.58 14.17 15.08
CA LYS A 231 -23.73 13.32 14.68
C LYS A 231 -23.78 12.03 15.51
N ASN A 232 -24.19 12.16 16.76
CA ASN A 232 -24.62 11.12 17.71
C ASN A 232 -24.59 9.66 17.24
N SER A 233 -23.42 9.05 17.07
CA SER A 233 -23.32 7.59 17.07
C SER A 233 -21.88 7.12 17.24
N LEU A 234 -21.43 6.94 18.46
CA LEU A 234 -20.25 6.14 18.82
C LEU A 234 -20.30 4.68 18.35
N LYS A 235 -21.35 4.29 17.61
CA LYS A 235 -21.59 2.90 17.17
C LYS A 235 -20.99 2.55 15.81
N SER A 236 -20.48 3.49 15.04
CA SER A 236 -19.81 3.17 13.77
C SER A 236 -18.55 4.00 13.61
N ILE A 237 -17.43 3.50 14.17
CA ILE A 237 -16.11 3.99 13.78
C ILE A 237 -16.01 3.84 12.26
N SER A 238 -15.82 4.95 11.56
CA SER A 238 -15.70 4.96 10.10
C SER A 238 -14.34 4.43 9.67
N VAL A 239 -14.22 3.97 8.43
CA VAL A 239 -12.92 3.59 7.83
C VAL A 239 -11.90 4.69 8.01
N PHE A 240 -12.36 5.92 7.88
CA PHE A 240 -11.53 7.11 7.97
C PHE A 240 -10.97 7.34 9.38
N GLU A 241 -11.78 7.13 10.42
CA GLU A 241 -11.33 7.23 11.82
C GLU A 241 -10.28 6.18 12.15
N ILE A 242 -10.44 4.94 11.65
CA ILE A 242 -9.45 3.88 11.82
C ILE A 242 -8.17 4.23 11.05
N TYR A 243 -8.30 4.76 9.84
CA TYR A 243 -7.16 5.21 9.04
C TYR A 243 -6.37 6.31 9.76
N LEU A 244 -7.07 7.30 10.33
CA LEU A 244 -6.46 8.36 11.12
C LEU A 244 -5.76 7.84 12.39
N ILE A 245 -6.41 6.94 13.11
CA ILE A 245 -5.83 6.29 14.29
C ILE A 245 -4.57 5.52 13.85
N SER A 246 -4.64 4.78 12.75
CA SER A 246 -3.50 4.00 12.23
C SER A 246 -2.33 4.89 11.82
N ILE A 247 -2.60 6.00 11.13
CA ILE A 247 -1.57 6.99 10.78
C ILE A 247 -1.01 7.66 12.05
N SER A 248 -1.87 8.03 12.99
CA SER A 248 -1.44 8.67 14.23
C SER A 248 -0.58 7.73 15.07
N ILE A 249 -0.97 6.46 15.19
CA ILE A 249 -0.18 5.43 15.85
C ILE A 249 1.17 5.24 15.13
N TYR A 250 1.14 5.15 13.80
CA TYR A 250 2.36 5.01 13.00
C TYR A 250 3.30 6.21 13.21
N LEU A 251 2.79 7.45 13.13
CA LEU A 251 3.59 8.66 13.36
C LEU A 251 4.09 8.76 14.81
N PHE A 252 3.29 8.35 15.80
CA PHE A 252 3.67 8.38 17.22
C PHE A 252 4.75 7.35 17.57
N PHE A 253 4.63 6.13 17.03
CA PHE A 253 5.64 5.07 17.23
C PHE A 253 6.81 5.16 16.26
N TYR A 254 6.79 6.13 15.38
CA TYR A 254 7.83 6.40 14.40
C TYR A 254 8.99 7.18 15.04
N GLY A 255 9.53 6.60 16.09
CA GLY A 255 10.72 7.14 16.75
C GLY A 255 11.99 6.84 15.94
N PRO A 256 13.05 7.63 16.15
CA PRO A 256 14.33 7.49 15.44
C PRO A 256 14.98 6.11 15.61
N GLU A 257 14.57 5.33 16.61
CA GLU A 257 15.10 4.01 16.91
C GLU A 257 14.24 2.85 16.38
N SER A 258 13.07 3.13 15.79
CA SER A 258 12.23 2.07 15.24
C SER A 258 12.87 1.42 14.02
N ALA A 259 12.73 0.10 13.88
CA ALA A 259 13.23 -0.64 12.72
C ALA A 259 12.64 -0.15 11.39
N LEU A 260 11.41 0.38 11.42
CA LEU A 260 10.71 0.99 10.28
C LEU A 260 11.37 2.30 9.83
N TRP A 261 11.83 3.11 10.79
CA TRP A 261 12.50 4.38 10.49
C TRP A 261 13.91 4.19 9.98
N ASN A 262 14.62 3.20 10.52
CA ASN A 262 15.99 2.93 10.12
C ASN A 262 16.12 2.35 8.69
N GLY A 263 15.02 2.32 7.92
CA GLY A 263 15.05 1.89 6.54
C GLY A 263 15.45 0.44 6.34
N ARG A 264 15.31 -0.38 7.37
CA ARG A 264 15.58 -1.82 7.29
C ARG A 264 14.45 -2.60 6.64
N ILE A 265 13.41 -1.88 6.18
CA ILE A 265 12.26 -2.49 5.51
C ILE A 265 12.07 -1.81 4.15
#